data_273eb228e907d6d93abbedf6e0329725
#
_entry.id   273eb228e907d6d93abbedf6e0329725
#
_cell.length_a   1.000
_cell.length_b   1.000
_cell.length_c   1.000
_cell.angle_alpha   90.00
_cell.angle_beta   90.00
_cell.angle_gamma   90.00
#
_symmetry.space_group_name_H-M   'P 1'
#
loop_
_entity.id
_entity.type
_entity.pdbx_description
1 polymer ?
#
loop_
_entity_poly.entity_id
_entity_poly.type
_entity_poly.pdbx_seq_one_letter_code
_entity_poly.pdbx_strand_id
1 'polypeptide(L)'
;MGWNSWNTFGWNINEDLIKGIADKFVELGLKDAGYEYVVIDDCWSEKERDSEGRLVPDKNKFPNGIKPVADYVHSKGLKFGIYSCSGTHTCAGYPGSFEHEFVDAQTFAEWGVDYLKYDYCYRPVHAPGENLYKRMGMALRNCGRDMVFSACNGGTDDVWRWIRESGAQLYRSTGDIQDNWQSIKNIAVSQLDRECYGGTYCWNDMDMLTVGMHGKGDNTEVLGGEGKLAGCTDTQYKTHFALWAMMNSALMIGCDIRKASDEAIKILSNNEIIAINQDIEGRGPYCIKQWNNPDNVFALIKPLHGGDYAIGMFNLSDNASEMSLQFFDIGLPYSSGYGLSFHECHSGEDEGVFTERRSIRLEPHDCRVYRCKLVKVR
;
A
#
# COMPACT_ATOMS: atom_id res chain seq x y z
N MET A 1 6.36 4.49 1.37
CA MET A 1 5.95 4.37 -0.05
C MET A 1 7.06 3.66 -0.83
N GLY A 2 6.74 2.88 -1.87
CA GLY A 2 7.75 2.14 -2.59
C GLY A 2 7.21 1.36 -3.79
N TRP A 3 7.98 0.36 -4.21
CA TRP A 3 7.67 -0.58 -5.27
C TRP A 3 8.01 -2.00 -4.82
N ASN A 4 7.22 -2.98 -5.26
CA ASN A 4 7.48 -4.38 -4.99
C ASN A 4 7.32 -5.19 -6.29
N SER A 5 8.15 -6.21 -6.46
CA SER A 5 8.27 -6.95 -7.71
C SER A 5 7.13 -7.92 -8.01
N TRP A 6 6.28 -8.27 -7.01
CA TRP A 6 5.39 -9.43 -7.13
C TRP A 6 4.34 -9.31 -8.24
N ASN A 7 3.53 -8.26 -8.22
CA ASN A 7 2.34 -8.17 -9.06
C ASN A 7 2.61 -8.22 -10.57
N THR A 8 3.75 -7.69 -11.01
CA THR A 8 4.12 -7.72 -12.42
C THR A 8 5.05 -8.88 -12.77
N PHE A 9 6.01 -9.19 -11.90
CA PHE A 9 7.13 -10.07 -12.28
C PHE A 9 7.06 -11.48 -11.65
N GLY A 10 6.33 -11.66 -10.53
CA GLY A 10 6.30 -12.93 -9.84
C GLY A 10 7.71 -13.46 -9.59
N TRP A 11 8.01 -14.66 -10.12
CA TRP A 11 9.35 -15.28 -10.02
C TRP A 11 10.38 -14.72 -11.02
N ASN A 12 9.97 -13.94 -12.02
CA ASN A 12 10.84 -13.40 -13.08
C ASN A 12 11.60 -12.16 -12.62
N ILE A 13 12.38 -12.30 -11.57
CA ILE A 13 13.20 -11.23 -10.98
C ILE A 13 14.68 -11.56 -11.13
N ASN A 14 15.49 -10.53 -11.26
CA ASN A 14 16.95 -10.62 -11.26
C ASN A 14 17.61 -9.28 -10.88
N GLU A 15 18.92 -9.31 -10.70
CA GLU A 15 19.73 -8.14 -10.32
C GLU A 15 19.52 -6.95 -11.27
N ASP A 16 19.54 -7.18 -12.59
CA ASP A 16 19.40 -6.11 -13.59
C ASP A 16 18.02 -5.45 -13.57
N LEU A 17 16.97 -6.26 -13.36
CA LEU A 17 15.61 -5.75 -13.18
C LEU A 17 15.56 -4.76 -12.01
N ILE A 18 16.06 -5.17 -10.85
CA ILE A 18 15.98 -4.35 -9.62
C ILE A 18 16.78 -3.05 -9.77
N LYS A 19 17.98 -3.13 -10.35
CA LYS A 19 18.78 -1.94 -10.65
C LYS A 19 18.07 -1.00 -11.63
N GLY A 20 17.47 -1.55 -12.69
CA GLY A 20 16.69 -0.77 -13.67
C GLY A 20 15.45 -0.11 -13.07
N ILE A 21 14.78 -0.73 -12.11
CA ILE A 21 13.70 -0.12 -11.35
C ILE A 21 14.22 1.04 -10.49
N ALA A 22 15.33 0.86 -9.76
CA ALA A 22 15.92 1.92 -8.95
C ALA A 22 16.34 3.14 -9.79
N ASP A 23 16.87 2.93 -10.99
CA ASP A 23 17.19 4.00 -11.94
C ASP A 23 15.94 4.77 -12.37
N LYS A 24 14.87 4.04 -12.71
CA LYS A 24 13.60 4.65 -13.13
C LYS A 24 12.89 5.42 -12.02
N PHE A 25 13.02 5.01 -10.76
CA PHE A 25 12.50 5.79 -9.63
C PHE A 25 13.04 7.22 -9.62
N VAL A 26 14.34 7.37 -9.88
CA VAL A 26 14.99 8.68 -9.93
C VAL A 26 14.60 9.41 -11.22
N GLU A 27 14.70 8.73 -12.38
CA GLU A 27 14.42 9.32 -13.69
C GLU A 27 13.00 9.86 -13.82
N LEU A 28 12.00 9.14 -13.29
CA LEU A 28 10.59 9.50 -13.34
C LEU A 28 10.14 10.45 -12.22
N GLY A 29 11.05 10.88 -11.34
CA GLY A 29 10.73 11.77 -10.21
C GLY A 29 9.92 11.10 -9.09
N LEU A 30 9.75 9.78 -9.11
CA LEU A 30 9.00 9.06 -8.06
C LEU A 30 9.70 9.16 -6.70
N LYS A 31 11.04 9.16 -6.69
CA LYS A 31 11.82 9.43 -5.47
C LYS A 31 11.48 10.80 -4.87
N ASP A 32 11.42 11.85 -5.70
CA ASP A 32 11.11 13.21 -5.26
C ASP A 32 9.65 13.34 -4.79
N ALA A 33 8.76 12.50 -5.33
CA ALA A 33 7.38 12.36 -4.85
C ALA A 33 7.26 11.60 -3.51
N GLY A 34 8.37 11.05 -2.98
CA GLY A 34 8.43 10.40 -1.66
C GLY A 34 8.42 8.87 -1.67
N TYR A 35 8.55 8.23 -2.83
CA TYR A 35 8.74 6.78 -2.90
C TYR A 35 10.20 6.44 -2.61
N GLU A 36 10.44 5.63 -1.57
CA GLU A 36 11.77 5.36 -1.08
C GLU A 36 12.21 3.90 -1.19
N TYR A 37 11.26 2.95 -1.18
CA TYR A 37 11.58 1.53 -1.05
C TYR A 37 11.51 0.80 -2.39
N VAL A 38 12.53 0.01 -2.71
CA VAL A 38 12.54 -0.98 -3.80
C VAL A 38 12.63 -2.36 -3.17
N VAL A 39 11.56 -3.14 -3.27
CA VAL A 39 11.39 -4.41 -2.56
C VAL A 39 11.38 -5.58 -3.54
N ILE A 40 12.27 -6.55 -3.33
CA ILE A 40 12.17 -7.86 -3.98
C ILE A 40 11.21 -8.75 -3.19
N ASP A 41 10.30 -9.38 -3.90
CA ASP A 41 9.32 -10.31 -3.33
C ASP A 41 9.84 -11.76 -3.37
N ASP A 42 8.98 -12.77 -3.25
CA ASP A 42 9.33 -14.19 -3.21
C ASP A 42 10.20 -14.65 -4.41
N CYS A 43 10.77 -15.82 -4.33
CA CYS A 43 11.57 -16.47 -5.37
C CYS A 43 12.97 -15.86 -5.63
N TRP A 44 13.52 -15.13 -4.69
CA TRP A 44 14.87 -14.57 -4.79
C TRP A 44 15.98 -15.51 -4.29
N SER A 45 15.64 -16.51 -3.46
CA SER A 45 16.59 -17.44 -2.82
C SER A 45 16.71 -18.77 -3.57
N GLU A 46 17.73 -19.54 -3.23
CA GLU A 46 17.82 -20.97 -3.52
C GLU A 46 16.77 -21.77 -2.73
N LYS A 47 16.52 -23.02 -3.16
CA LYS A 47 15.55 -23.92 -2.52
C LYS A 47 16.07 -24.52 -1.20
N GLU A 48 17.32 -24.36 -0.88
CA GLU A 48 17.96 -24.89 0.31
C GLU A 48 18.79 -23.80 1.01
N ARG A 49 18.87 -23.91 2.32
CA ARG A 49 19.76 -23.10 3.16
C ARG A 49 21.19 -23.64 3.08
N ASP A 50 22.17 -22.82 3.42
CA ASP A 50 23.56 -23.26 3.54
C ASP A 50 23.80 -24.09 4.81
N SER A 51 25.04 -24.54 5.00
CA SER A 51 25.45 -25.36 6.17
C SER A 51 25.35 -24.61 7.51
N GLU A 52 25.23 -23.29 7.50
CA GLU A 52 25.04 -22.44 8.69
C GLU A 52 23.56 -22.11 8.92
N GLY A 53 22.66 -22.64 8.08
CA GLY A 53 21.23 -22.40 8.15
C GLY A 53 20.81 -21.06 7.56
N ARG A 54 21.65 -20.36 6.80
CA ARG A 54 21.34 -19.06 6.18
C ARG A 54 20.62 -19.24 4.86
N LEU A 55 19.77 -18.28 4.53
CA LEU A 55 19.18 -18.16 3.20
C LEU A 55 20.26 -17.82 2.16
N VAL A 56 20.21 -18.48 1.01
CA VAL A 56 21.18 -18.32 -0.07
C VAL A 56 20.50 -17.63 -1.26
N PRO A 57 21.03 -16.54 -1.81
CA PRO A 57 20.51 -15.93 -3.04
C PRO A 57 20.58 -16.89 -4.23
N ASP A 58 19.56 -16.93 -5.08
CA ASP A 58 19.58 -17.69 -6.34
C ASP A 58 20.72 -17.18 -7.23
N LYS A 59 21.68 -18.06 -7.53
CA LYS A 59 22.91 -17.74 -8.25
C LYS A 59 22.68 -17.31 -9.72
N ASN A 60 21.54 -17.71 -10.30
CA ASN A 60 21.20 -17.32 -11.68
C ASN A 60 20.56 -15.94 -11.70
N LYS A 61 19.79 -15.60 -10.66
CA LYS A 61 19.08 -14.32 -10.56
C LYS A 61 19.96 -13.21 -9.93
N PHE A 62 20.73 -13.59 -8.92
CA PHE A 62 21.58 -12.69 -8.14
C PHE A 62 23.00 -13.26 -8.02
N PRO A 63 23.76 -13.31 -9.14
CA PRO A 63 25.07 -13.97 -9.18
C PRO A 63 26.09 -13.34 -8.25
N ASN A 64 25.91 -12.06 -7.90
CA ASN A 64 26.77 -11.31 -6.99
C ASN A 64 26.24 -11.26 -5.55
N GLY A 65 25.12 -11.97 -5.26
CA GLY A 65 24.42 -11.92 -3.99
C GLY A 65 23.49 -10.72 -3.83
N ILE A 66 22.83 -10.61 -2.69
CA ILE A 66 21.85 -9.55 -2.41
C ILE A 66 22.52 -8.24 -2.01
N LYS A 67 23.60 -8.28 -1.24
CA LYS A 67 24.25 -7.06 -0.74
C LYS A 67 24.64 -6.07 -1.84
N PRO A 68 25.27 -6.46 -2.98
CA PRO A 68 25.57 -5.52 -4.06
C PRO A 68 24.31 -4.89 -4.70
N VAL A 69 23.17 -5.58 -4.69
CA VAL A 69 21.90 -5.02 -5.16
C VAL A 69 21.39 -3.96 -4.18
N ALA A 70 21.43 -4.26 -2.88
CA ALA A 70 21.10 -3.29 -1.84
C ALA A 70 22.00 -2.05 -1.89
N ASP A 71 23.31 -2.25 -2.01
CA ASP A 71 24.28 -1.15 -2.14
C ASP A 71 24.01 -0.28 -3.38
N TYR A 72 23.59 -0.89 -4.51
CA TYR A 72 23.21 -0.15 -5.71
C TYR A 72 21.95 0.69 -5.49
N VAL A 73 20.90 0.11 -4.89
CA VAL A 73 19.66 0.82 -4.54
C VAL A 73 19.97 2.00 -3.61
N HIS A 74 20.80 1.77 -2.59
CA HIS A 74 21.28 2.83 -1.69
C HIS A 74 22.06 3.93 -2.42
N SER A 75 22.86 3.60 -3.43
CA SER A 75 23.59 4.59 -4.22
C SER A 75 22.68 5.57 -4.96
N LYS A 76 21.40 5.19 -5.22
CA LYS A 76 20.38 6.07 -5.77
C LYS A 76 19.65 6.89 -4.69
N GLY A 77 20.02 6.72 -3.42
CA GLY A 77 19.36 7.34 -2.26
C GLY A 77 17.98 6.75 -1.99
N LEU A 78 17.79 5.49 -2.35
CA LEU A 78 16.60 4.67 -2.10
C LEU A 78 16.91 3.64 -1.01
N LYS A 79 15.92 2.95 -0.51
CA LYS A 79 15.98 1.90 0.50
C LYS A 79 15.64 0.55 -0.11
N PHE A 80 16.32 -0.49 0.33
CA PHE A 80 16.16 -1.83 -0.21
C PHE A 80 15.32 -2.72 0.70
N GLY A 81 14.38 -3.45 0.11
CA GLY A 81 13.53 -4.41 0.84
C GLY A 81 13.63 -5.83 0.29
N ILE A 82 13.28 -6.77 1.16
CA ILE A 82 13.30 -8.21 0.87
C ILE A 82 12.03 -8.89 1.40
N TYR A 83 11.79 -10.11 0.95
CA TYR A 83 10.67 -10.95 1.35
C TYR A 83 11.13 -12.19 2.10
N SER A 84 10.36 -12.62 3.09
CA SER A 84 10.40 -13.94 3.71
C SER A 84 9.02 -14.35 4.21
N CYS A 85 8.92 -15.47 4.95
CA CYS A 85 7.67 -16.02 5.42
C CYS A 85 7.79 -16.57 6.83
N SER A 86 6.72 -16.45 7.61
CA SER A 86 6.65 -16.95 8.99
C SER A 86 6.52 -18.47 9.12
N GLY A 87 6.25 -19.15 8.02
CA GLY A 87 6.16 -20.61 7.98
C GLY A 87 7.47 -21.30 7.61
N THR A 88 7.39 -22.60 7.42
CA THR A 88 8.54 -23.43 7.01
C THR A 88 8.96 -23.15 5.57
N HIS A 89 8.03 -22.71 4.73
CA HIS A 89 8.25 -22.36 3.34
C HIS A 89 7.53 -21.05 2.99
N THR A 90 8.03 -20.37 1.97
CA THR A 90 7.35 -19.24 1.35
C THR A 90 6.16 -19.72 0.51
N CYS A 91 5.30 -18.81 0.03
CA CYS A 91 4.14 -19.18 -0.79
C CYS A 91 4.53 -19.92 -2.08
N ALA A 92 5.71 -19.63 -2.65
CA ALA A 92 6.27 -20.32 -3.80
C ALA A 92 7.15 -21.54 -3.45
N GLY A 93 7.16 -21.96 -2.17
CA GLY A 93 7.85 -23.16 -1.71
C GLY A 93 9.36 -23.03 -1.59
N TYR A 94 9.87 -21.83 -1.33
CA TYR A 94 11.25 -21.57 -0.93
C TYR A 94 11.40 -21.66 0.61
N PRO A 95 12.61 -21.74 1.19
CA PRO A 95 12.77 -21.78 2.64
C PRO A 95 12.16 -20.54 3.31
N GLY A 96 11.25 -20.76 4.26
CA GLY A 96 10.72 -19.73 5.15
C GLY A 96 11.56 -19.53 6.40
N SER A 97 11.22 -18.55 7.24
CA SER A 97 12.01 -18.19 8.42
C SER A 97 11.60 -18.91 9.71
N PHE A 98 10.62 -19.81 9.67
CA PHE A 98 10.22 -20.56 10.89
C PHE A 98 11.42 -21.24 11.54
N GLU A 99 11.65 -20.96 12.84
CA GLU A 99 12.80 -21.40 13.63
C GLU A 99 14.18 -20.86 13.20
N HIS A 100 14.21 -19.93 12.21
CA HIS A 100 15.42 -19.26 11.71
C HIS A 100 15.33 -17.74 11.79
N GLU A 101 14.35 -17.18 12.49
CA GLU A 101 14.05 -15.75 12.48
C GLU A 101 15.27 -14.90 12.84
N PHE A 102 16.06 -15.32 13.84
CA PHE A 102 17.24 -14.55 14.27
C PHE A 102 18.40 -14.65 13.28
N VAL A 103 18.61 -15.81 12.69
CA VAL A 103 19.64 -16.00 11.64
C VAL A 103 19.29 -15.20 10.41
N ASP A 104 18.04 -15.23 9.99
CA ASP A 104 17.57 -14.51 8.82
C ASP A 104 17.60 -12.99 9.03
N ALA A 105 17.14 -12.50 10.18
CA ALA A 105 17.21 -11.08 10.51
C ALA A 105 18.66 -10.56 10.52
N GLN A 106 19.60 -11.34 11.09
CA GLN A 106 21.01 -11.01 11.06
C GLN A 106 21.57 -10.98 9.63
N THR A 107 21.21 -11.97 8.81
CA THR A 107 21.61 -12.05 7.40
C THR A 107 21.09 -10.85 6.61
N PHE A 108 19.83 -10.47 6.80
CA PHE A 108 19.23 -9.28 6.17
C PHE A 108 19.93 -7.99 6.61
N ALA A 109 20.29 -7.88 7.90
CA ALA A 109 21.06 -6.74 8.41
C ALA A 109 22.44 -6.63 7.75
N GLU A 110 23.17 -7.75 7.60
CA GLU A 110 24.47 -7.83 6.94
C GLU A 110 24.39 -7.45 5.44
N TRP A 111 23.27 -7.75 4.79
CA TRP A 111 23.01 -7.37 3.39
C TRP A 111 22.56 -5.91 3.22
N GLY A 112 22.27 -5.21 4.32
CA GLY A 112 21.84 -3.82 4.26
C GLY A 112 20.35 -3.66 3.94
N VAL A 113 19.51 -4.62 4.28
CA VAL A 113 18.06 -4.55 4.08
C VAL A 113 17.43 -3.51 5.01
N ASP A 114 16.48 -2.72 4.48
CA ASP A 114 15.75 -1.65 5.20
C ASP A 114 14.27 -1.99 5.40
N TYR A 115 13.76 -3.03 4.73
CA TYR A 115 12.35 -3.41 4.75
C TYR A 115 12.20 -4.91 4.58
N LEU A 116 11.41 -5.54 5.43
CA LEU A 116 11.06 -6.95 5.34
C LEU A 116 9.55 -7.10 5.14
N LYS A 117 9.12 -7.64 3.96
CA LYS A 117 7.79 -8.21 3.79
C LYS A 117 7.81 -9.64 4.34
N TYR A 118 6.91 -9.93 5.28
CA TYR A 118 6.90 -11.20 6.01
C TYR A 118 5.55 -11.88 5.92
N ASP A 119 5.48 -12.95 5.15
CA ASP A 119 4.26 -13.63 4.76
C ASP A 119 3.81 -14.72 5.75
N TYR A 120 2.71 -15.44 5.42
CA TYR A 120 2.01 -16.34 6.35
C TYR A 120 1.71 -17.73 5.75
N CYS A 121 2.44 -18.15 4.70
CA CYS A 121 2.28 -19.43 4.04
C CYS A 121 2.94 -20.57 4.85
N TYR A 122 2.51 -21.80 4.67
CA TYR A 122 3.08 -23.02 5.25
C TYR A 122 3.39 -22.95 6.76
N ARG A 123 2.58 -22.20 7.49
CA ARG A 123 2.72 -22.06 8.93
C ARG A 123 2.41 -23.37 9.66
N PRO A 124 3.07 -23.67 10.81
CA PRO A 124 2.67 -24.79 11.66
C PRO A 124 1.23 -24.61 12.16
N VAL A 125 0.40 -25.67 12.04
CA VAL A 125 -1.03 -25.62 12.36
C VAL A 125 -1.33 -25.13 13.78
N HIS A 126 -0.42 -25.42 14.72
CA HIS A 126 -0.60 -25.10 16.14
C HIS A 126 0.12 -23.81 16.59
N ALA A 127 0.81 -23.13 15.68
CA ALA A 127 1.50 -21.89 16.01
C ALA A 127 0.58 -20.68 15.72
N PRO A 128 0.13 -19.93 16.74
CA PRO A 128 -0.65 -18.71 16.53
C PRO A 128 0.16 -17.69 15.72
N GLY A 129 -0.49 -17.01 14.76
CA GLY A 129 0.14 -15.97 13.95
C GLY A 129 0.80 -14.90 14.81
N GLU A 130 0.14 -14.47 15.86
CA GLU A 130 0.68 -13.51 16.82
C GLU A 130 2.07 -13.89 17.33
N ASN A 131 2.30 -15.15 17.68
CA ASN A 131 3.60 -15.61 18.17
C ASN A 131 4.65 -15.64 17.06
N LEU A 132 4.28 -16.05 15.85
CA LEU A 132 5.20 -16.09 14.71
C LEU A 132 5.68 -14.68 14.33
N TYR A 133 4.78 -13.71 14.26
CA TYR A 133 5.16 -12.32 13.98
C TYR A 133 5.92 -11.67 15.14
N LYS A 134 5.58 -11.97 16.40
CA LYS A 134 6.35 -11.50 17.57
C LYS A 134 7.79 -12.04 17.55
N ARG A 135 8.02 -13.29 17.16
CA ARG A 135 9.37 -13.88 17.04
C ARG A 135 10.22 -13.12 16.02
N MET A 136 9.69 -12.88 14.81
CA MET A 136 10.42 -12.09 13.81
C MET A 136 10.61 -10.64 14.28
N GLY A 137 9.60 -10.00 14.85
CA GLY A 137 9.76 -8.66 15.40
C GLY A 137 10.82 -8.55 16.50
N MET A 138 10.99 -9.59 17.33
CA MET A 138 12.10 -9.67 18.28
C MET A 138 13.45 -9.85 17.58
N ALA A 139 13.52 -10.68 16.56
CA ALA A 139 14.74 -10.90 15.77
C ALA A 139 15.20 -9.60 15.09
N LEU A 140 14.28 -8.88 14.44
CA LEU A 140 14.58 -7.60 13.79
C LEU A 140 15.08 -6.53 14.77
N ARG A 141 14.49 -6.44 15.97
CA ARG A 141 14.96 -5.49 17.00
C ARG A 141 16.37 -5.81 17.52
N ASN A 142 16.85 -7.03 17.35
CA ASN A 142 18.15 -7.49 17.87
C ASN A 142 19.21 -7.70 16.78
N CYS A 143 18.91 -7.46 15.51
CA CYS A 143 19.86 -7.67 14.40
C CYS A 143 20.85 -6.51 14.19
N GLY A 144 20.70 -5.41 14.91
CA GLY A 144 21.63 -4.27 14.85
C GLY A 144 21.38 -3.32 13.67
N ARG A 145 20.28 -3.48 12.91
CA ARG A 145 19.87 -2.60 11.84
C ARG A 145 18.36 -2.31 11.91
N ASP A 146 17.99 -1.05 11.71
CA ASP A 146 16.58 -0.69 11.62
C ASP A 146 15.98 -1.17 10.30
N MET A 147 14.91 -1.94 10.39
CA MET A 147 14.14 -2.43 9.24
C MET A 147 12.66 -2.18 9.45
N VAL A 148 11.98 -1.68 8.41
CA VAL A 148 10.51 -1.65 8.40
C VAL A 148 9.99 -3.08 8.34
N PHE A 149 9.19 -3.46 9.30
CA PHE A 149 8.55 -4.77 9.38
C PHE A 149 7.13 -4.69 8.81
N SER A 150 6.92 -5.30 7.64
CA SER A 150 5.65 -5.39 6.94
C SER A 150 5.08 -6.79 7.11
N ALA A 151 4.10 -6.93 7.97
CA ALA A 151 3.43 -8.19 8.27
C ALA A 151 2.34 -8.49 7.23
N CYS A 152 2.49 -9.58 6.47
CA CYS A 152 1.59 -9.96 5.38
C CYS A 152 0.82 -11.24 5.74
N ASN A 153 -0.22 -11.13 6.59
CA ASN A 153 -1.02 -12.30 6.95
C ASN A 153 -2.40 -12.38 6.28
N GLY A 154 -2.67 -11.51 5.32
CA GLY A 154 -3.87 -11.55 4.50
C GLY A 154 -5.19 -11.30 5.26
N GLY A 155 -5.15 -10.67 6.43
CA GLY A 155 -6.33 -10.42 7.27
C GLY A 155 -6.75 -11.61 8.13
N THR A 156 -5.96 -12.68 8.16
CA THR A 156 -6.24 -13.88 8.96
C THR A 156 -6.15 -13.58 10.47
N ASP A 157 -6.97 -14.27 11.28
CA ASP A 157 -6.95 -14.20 12.74
C ASP A 157 -7.17 -12.78 13.31
N ASP A 158 -7.97 -11.94 12.63
CA ASP A 158 -8.21 -10.55 13.03
C ASP A 158 -6.90 -9.78 13.30
N VAL A 159 -5.93 -9.90 12.39
CA VAL A 159 -4.55 -9.39 12.54
C VAL A 159 -4.48 -7.96 13.06
N TRP A 160 -5.42 -7.10 12.69
CA TRP A 160 -5.49 -5.70 13.13
C TRP A 160 -5.63 -5.53 14.64
N ARG A 161 -6.06 -6.59 15.39
CA ARG A 161 -6.25 -6.52 16.84
C ARG A 161 -4.97 -6.72 17.63
N TRP A 162 -3.99 -7.46 17.08
CA TRP A 162 -2.81 -7.90 17.82
C TRP A 162 -1.46 -7.54 17.17
N ILE A 163 -1.42 -7.25 15.88
CA ILE A 163 -0.17 -7.12 15.13
C ILE A 163 0.74 -6.00 15.64
N ARG A 164 0.18 -4.92 16.17
CA ARG A 164 0.93 -3.81 16.75
C ARG A 164 1.93 -4.27 17.82
N GLU A 165 1.60 -5.28 18.60
CA GLU A 165 2.47 -5.83 19.63
C GLU A 165 3.66 -6.61 19.06
N SER A 166 3.62 -7.05 17.82
CA SER A 166 4.77 -7.68 17.16
C SER A 166 5.87 -6.66 16.82
N GLY A 167 5.55 -5.38 16.81
CA GLY A 167 6.43 -4.30 16.37
C GLY A 167 6.40 -4.07 14.85
N ALA A 168 5.40 -4.62 14.15
CA ALA A 168 5.19 -4.35 12.73
C ALA A 168 4.74 -2.90 12.49
N GLN A 169 5.32 -2.25 11.48
CA GLN A 169 4.95 -0.92 11.02
C GLN A 169 3.85 -0.95 9.98
N LEU A 170 3.70 -2.07 9.28
CA LEU A 170 2.65 -2.31 8.29
C LEU A 170 2.02 -3.68 8.53
N TYR A 171 0.72 -3.80 8.24
CA TYR A 171 0.05 -5.10 8.28
C TYR A 171 -0.99 -5.23 7.18
N ARG A 172 -0.92 -6.31 6.41
CA ARG A 172 -1.93 -6.69 5.42
C ARG A 172 -3.19 -7.18 6.11
N SER A 173 -4.28 -6.50 5.86
CA SER A 173 -5.60 -6.84 6.40
C SER A 173 -6.55 -7.46 5.37
N THR A 174 -6.07 -7.66 4.15
CA THR A 174 -6.83 -8.18 3.01
C THR A 174 -6.10 -9.29 2.30
N GLY A 175 -6.80 -10.12 1.54
CA GLY A 175 -6.23 -10.98 0.52
C GLY A 175 -5.53 -10.19 -0.58
N ASP A 176 -4.88 -10.89 -1.51
CA ASP A 176 -4.08 -10.27 -2.57
C ASP A 176 -4.95 -9.56 -3.60
N ILE A 177 -4.51 -8.35 -3.98
CA ILE A 177 -5.15 -7.55 -4.99
C ILE A 177 -4.86 -8.11 -6.39
N GLN A 178 -5.88 -8.04 -7.24
CA GLN A 178 -5.75 -8.31 -8.67
C GLN A 178 -5.98 -7.04 -9.47
N ASP A 179 -5.34 -6.95 -10.65
CA ASP A 179 -5.50 -5.80 -11.54
C ASP A 179 -6.84 -5.87 -12.28
N ASN A 180 -7.91 -5.64 -11.53
CA ASN A 180 -9.27 -5.47 -12.02
C ASN A 180 -10.09 -4.65 -11.02
N TRP A 181 -11.13 -3.98 -11.54
CA TRP A 181 -11.96 -3.08 -10.74
C TRP A 181 -12.67 -3.78 -9.57
N GLN A 182 -13.14 -5.00 -9.77
CA GLN A 182 -13.88 -5.71 -8.72
C GLN A 182 -12.98 -6.05 -7.52
N SER A 183 -11.72 -6.40 -7.76
CA SER A 183 -10.76 -6.64 -6.68
C SER A 183 -10.48 -5.36 -5.89
N ILE A 184 -10.21 -4.25 -6.59
CA ILE A 184 -9.98 -2.92 -5.97
C ILE A 184 -11.18 -2.53 -5.10
N LYS A 185 -12.39 -2.61 -5.65
CA LYS A 185 -13.64 -2.28 -4.97
C LYS A 185 -13.86 -3.16 -3.74
N ASN A 186 -13.72 -4.49 -3.87
CA ASN A 186 -13.93 -5.42 -2.77
C ASN A 186 -12.97 -5.15 -1.60
N ILE A 187 -11.71 -4.90 -1.90
CA ILE A 187 -10.72 -4.55 -0.90
C ILE A 187 -11.12 -3.24 -0.21
N ALA A 188 -11.36 -2.17 -0.96
CA ALA A 188 -11.70 -0.86 -0.40
C ALA A 188 -12.94 -0.92 0.52
N VAL A 189 -14.03 -1.54 0.04
CA VAL A 189 -15.28 -1.66 0.81
C VAL A 189 -15.08 -2.48 2.08
N SER A 190 -14.27 -3.55 2.03
CA SER A 190 -13.98 -4.38 3.21
C SER A 190 -13.25 -3.64 4.32
N GLN A 191 -12.67 -2.48 4.03
CA GLN A 191 -11.87 -1.70 4.99
C GLN A 191 -12.62 -0.51 5.60
N LEU A 192 -13.82 -0.15 5.08
CA LEU A 192 -14.56 1.04 5.51
C LEU A 192 -14.94 1.07 7.01
N ASP A 193 -14.90 -0.05 7.70
CA ASP A 193 -15.20 -0.15 9.13
C ASP A 193 -13.95 -0.52 9.96
N ARG A 194 -12.74 -0.43 9.36
CA ARG A 194 -11.47 -0.82 10.00
C ARG A 194 -10.46 0.31 10.14
N GLU A 195 -10.82 1.51 9.77
CA GLU A 195 -9.93 2.68 9.76
C GLU A 195 -9.34 2.99 11.14
N CYS A 196 -10.05 2.63 12.20
CA CYS A 196 -9.60 2.88 13.58
C CYS A 196 -8.42 1.99 14.03
N TYR A 197 -8.13 0.90 13.32
CA TYR A 197 -7.04 -0.01 13.69
C TYR A 197 -5.68 0.40 13.12
N GLY A 198 -5.66 1.13 12.01
CA GLY A 198 -4.45 1.71 11.43
C GLY A 198 -4.07 3.04 12.08
N GLY A 199 -2.80 3.38 12.07
CA GLY A 199 -2.34 4.68 12.57
C GLY A 199 -0.84 4.69 12.84
N THR A 200 -0.36 5.76 13.46
CA THR A 200 1.06 5.99 13.74
C THR A 200 1.73 4.75 14.32
N TYR A 201 2.85 4.37 13.74
CA TYR A 201 3.69 3.20 14.02
C TYR A 201 3.14 1.83 13.61
N CYS A 202 1.89 1.74 13.09
CA CYS A 202 1.36 0.46 12.59
C CYS A 202 0.20 0.73 11.62
N TRP A 203 0.50 0.79 10.33
CA TRP A 203 -0.42 1.18 9.27
C TRP A 203 -1.13 -0.04 8.67
N ASN A 204 -2.41 0.11 8.40
CA ASN A 204 -3.16 -0.88 7.62
C ASN A 204 -2.68 -0.86 6.17
N ASP A 205 -2.28 -2.00 5.66
CA ASP A 205 -1.88 -2.21 4.28
C ASP A 205 -3.00 -2.92 3.51
N MET A 206 -3.60 -2.23 2.56
CA MET A 206 -4.68 -2.74 1.72
C MET A 206 -4.15 -3.46 0.46
N ASP A 207 -2.87 -3.80 0.46
CA ASP A 207 -2.10 -4.35 -0.64
C ASP A 207 -1.64 -3.33 -1.68
N MET A 208 -1.02 -3.83 -2.72
CA MET A 208 -0.30 -3.11 -3.75
C MET A 208 -1.17 -2.14 -4.55
N LEU A 209 -0.54 -1.12 -5.13
CA LEU A 209 -1.14 -0.30 -6.17
C LEU A 209 -0.97 -1.00 -7.53
N THR A 210 -2.09 -1.34 -8.17
CA THR A 210 -2.10 -1.89 -9.55
C THR A 210 -2.08 -0.80 -10.62
N VAL A 211 -2.00 0.47 -10.23
CA VAL A 211 -1.94 1.63 -11.14
C VAL A 211 -0.85 1.44 -12.19
N GLY A 212 -1.23 1.53 -13.46
CA GLY A 212 -0.33 1.39 -14.61
C GLY A 212 -0.05 -0.05 -15.05
N MET A 213 -0.64 -1.07 -14.44
CA MET A 213 -0.49 -2.45 -14.89
C MET A 213 -1.22 -2.73 -16.21
N HIS A 214 -2.44 -2.22 -16.42
CA HIS A 214 -3.26 -2.39 -17.63
C HIS A 214 -3.35 -3.86 -18.08
N GLY A 215 -3.55 -4.78 -17.14
CA GLY A 215 -3.63 -6.22 -17.40
C GLY A 215 -2.30 -6.87 -17.78
N LYS A 216 -1.18 -6.19 -17.56
CA LYS A 216 0.15 -6.69 -17.90
C LYS A 216 0.88 -7.16 -16.64
N GLY A 217 1.10 -8.45 -16.52
CA GLY A 217 1.87 -9.04 -15.43
C GLY A 217 2.10 -10.51 -15.71
N ASP A 218 3.28 -11.03 -15.36
CA ASP A 218 3.64 -12.45 -15.54
C ASP A 218 3.10 -13.31 -14.37
N ASN A 219 2.29 -12.73 -13.52
CA ASN A 219 1.90 -13.29 -12.24
C ASN A 219 0.60 -14.14 -12.29
N THR A 220 -0.09 -14.19 -13.41
CA THR A 220 -1.38 -14.89 -13.58
C THR A 220 -1.34 -16.38 -13.28
N GLU A 221 -0.19 -17.04 -13.48
CA GLU A 221 -0.04 -18.49 -13.22
C GLU A 221 0.25 -18.79 -11.75
N VAL A 222 0.89 -17.85 -11.02
CA VAL A 222 1.28 -18.05 -9.60
C VAL A 222 0.10 -17.88 -8.65
N LEU A 223 -0.82 -16.98 -8.96
CA LEU A 223 -1.98 -16.67 -8.10
C LEU A 223 -3.16 -17.64 -8.28
N GLY A 224 -3.02 -18.68 -9.13
CA GLY A 224 -4.04 -19.71 -9.31
C GLY A 224 -5.37 -19.21 -9.88
N GLY A 225 -5.39 -18.04 -10.49
CA GLY A 225 -6.58 -17.44 -11.06
C GLY A 225 -6.78 -17.80 -12.54
N GLU A 226 -7.85 -18.49 -12.87
CA GLU A 226 -8.39 -18.60 -14.22
C GLU A 226 -8.93 -17.24 -14.70
N GLY A 227 -8.08 -16.28 -14.92
CA GLY A 227 -8.52 -14.99 -15.41
C GLY A 227 -7.32 -14.17 -15.84
N LYS A 228 -7.28 -13.79 -17.11
CA LYS A 228 -6.42 -12.71 -17.55
C LYS A 228 -6.69 -11.53 -16.63
N LEU A 229 -5.66 -10.93 -16.09
CA LEU A 229 -5.77 -9.62 -15.48
C LEU A 229 -6.49 -8.72 -16.50
N ALA A 230 -7.69 -8.26 -16.17
CA ALA A 230 -8.49 -7.50 -17.11
C ALA A 230 -7.90 -6.10 -17.35
N GLY A 231 -7.09 -5.64 -16.39
CA GLY A 231 -6.64 -4.27 -16.30
C GLY A 231 -7.76 -3.32 -15.85
N CYS A 232 -7.38 -2.11 -15.52
CA CYS A 232 -8.31 -1.04 -15.18
C CYS A 232 -8.14 0.14 -16.14
N THR A 233 -9.16 1.00 -16.21
CA THR A 233 -9.08 2.30 -16.90
C THR A 233 -8.30 3.29 -16.03
N ASP A 234 -7.81 4.38 -16.63
CA ASP A 234 -7.12 5.44 -15.89
C ASP A 234 -8.02 6.08 -14.82
N THR A 235 -9.33 6.19 -15.05
CA THR A 235 -10.31 6.64 -14.05
C THR A 235 -10.36 5.68 -12.85
N GLN A 236 -10.37 4.38 -13.09
CA GLN A 236 -10.36 3.37 -12.03
C GLN A 236 -9.04 3.38 -11.26
N TYR A 237 -7.90 3.54 -11.94
CA TYR A 237 -6.60 3.69 -11.30
C TYR A 237 -6.48 4.97 -10.47
N LYS A 238 -7.02 6.09 -10.96
CA LYS A 238 -7.13 7.35 -10.20
C LYS A 238 -7.92 7.12 -8.90
N THR A 239 -9.07 6.47 -9.00
CA THR A 239 -9.92 6.16 -7.85
C THR A 239 -9.27 5.18 -6.89
N HIS A 240 -8.59 4.14 -7.40
CA HIS A 240 -7.78 3.22 -6.62
C HIS A 240 -6.72 3.95 -5.79
N PHE A 241 -5.91 4.79 -6.44
CA PHE A 241 -4.87 5.57 -5.77
C PHE A 241 -5.44 6.48 -4.69
N ALA A 242 -6.54 7.18 -4.99
CA ALA A 242 -7.22 8.06 -4.06
C ALA A 242 -7.78 7.32 -2.83
N LEU A 243 -8.37 6.13 -3.02
CA LEU A 243 -8.86 5.29 -1.91
C LEU A 243 -7.72 4.88 -0.97
N TRP A 244 -6.61 4.34 -1.51
CA TRP A 244 -5.44 3.94 -0.72
C TRP A 244 -4.84 5.14 0.03
N ALA A 245 -4.75 6.28 -0.63
CA ALA A 245 -4.22 7.49 -0.01
C ALA A 245 -5.11 8.00 1.13
N MET A 246 -6.42 8.08 0.92
CA MET A 246 -7.37 8.52 1.94
C MET A 246 -7.39 7.58 3.15
N MET A 247 -7.27 6.28 2.93
CA MET A 247 -7.34 5.25 3.98
C MET A 247 -5.98 4.97 4.65
N ASN A 248 -4.96 5.78 4.44
CA ASN A 248 -3.61 5.62 5.01
C ASN A 248 -2.96 4.27 4.69
N SER A 249 -3.34 3.62 3.60
CA SER A 249 -2.67 2.41 3.14
C SER A 249 -1.26 2.73 2.65
N ALA A 250 -0.36 1.76 2.76
CA ALA A 250 0.94 1.85 2.14
C ALA A 250 0.80 2.05 0.62
N LEU A 251 1.50 3.03 0.06
CA LEU A 251 1.53 3.27 -1.38
C LEU A 251 2.70 2.49 -1.99
N MET A 252 2.44 1.21 -2.31
CA MET A 252 3.43 0.28 -2.87
C MET A 252 3.07 -0.06 -4.31
N ILE A 253 3.85 0.44 -5.27
CA ILE A 253 3.63 0.28 -6.71
C ILE A 253 3.90 -1.17 -7.14
N GLY A 254 2.98 -1.77 -7.89
CA GLY A 254 3.09 -3.14 -8.41
C GLY A 254 3.36 -3.23 -9.92
N CYS A 255 3.28 -2.14 -10.67
CA CYS A 255 3.50 -2.15 -12.12
C CYS A 255 4.98 -2.13 -12.50
N ASP A 256 5.30 -2.49 -13.77
CA ASP A 256 6.62 -2.22 -14.36
C ASP A 256 6.72 -0.73 -14.71
N ILE A 257 7.28 0.06 -13.79
CA ILE A 257 7.42 1.51 -13.96
C ILE A 257 8.30 1.92 -15.16
N ARG A 258 9.11 1.00 -15.70
CA ARG A 258 9.92 1.24 -16.91
C ARG A 258 9.06 1.34 -18.17
N LYS A 259 7.82 0.85 -18.10
CA LYS A 259 6.84 0.80 -19.19
C LYS A 259 5.51 1.47 -18.83
N ALA A 260 5.43 2.13 -17.68
CA ALA A 260 4.22 2.82 -17.25
C ALA A 260 3.89 3.98 -18.21
N SER A 261 2.61 4.24 -18.40
CA SER A 261 2.13 5.38 -19.19
C SER A 261 2.35 6.70 -18.45
N ASP A 262 2.41 7.80 -19.18
CA ASP A 262 2.52 9.13 -18.58
C ASP A 262 1.36 9.42 -17.61
N GLU A 263 0.13 8.96 -17.94
CA GLU A 263 -1.02 9.13 -17.05
C GLU A 263 -0.87 8.31 -15.76
N ALA A 264 -0.34 7.08 -15.83
CA ALA A 264 -0.06 6.30 -14.64
C ALA A 264 0.99 6.97 -13.74
N ILE A 265 2.06 7.51 -14.32
CA ILE A 265 3.07 8.26 -13.57
C ILE A 265 2.47 9.52 -12.95
N LYS A 266 1.62 10.25 -13.68
CA LYS A 266 0.92 11.42 -13.17
C LYS A 266 0.03 11.09 -11.97
N ILE A 267 -0.71 9.97 -12.03
CA ILE A 267 -1.52 9.49 -10.89
C ILE A 267 -0.61 9.18 -9.70
N LEU A 268 0.43 8.37 -9.91
CA LEU A 268 1.34 7.91 -8.86
C LEU A 268 2.17 9.04 -8.23
N SER A 269 2.43 10.12 -8.96
CA SER A 269 3.22 11.27 -8.50
C SER A 269 2.38 12.49 -8.11
N ASN A 270 1.05 12.33 -7.95
CA ASN A 270 0.21 13.44 -7.50
C ASN A 270 0.54 13.84 -6.06
N ASN A 271 1.31 14.91 -5.90
CA ASN A 271 1.83 15.36 -4.61
C ASN A 271 0.72 15.77 -3.62
N GLU A 272 -0.43 16.24 -4.08
CA GLU A 272 -1.53 16.63 -3.20
C GLU A 272 -2.21 15.41 -2.58
N ILE A 273 -2.44 14.37 -3.38
CA ILE A 273 -2.98 13.10 -2.90
C ILE A 273 -1.96 12.38 -2.00
N ILE A 274 -0.67 12.41 -2.37
CA ILE A 274 0.41 11.86 -1.53
C ILE A 274 0.47 12.59 -0.20
N ALA A 275 0.37 13.92 -0.18
CA ALA A 275 0.39 14.70 1.06
C ALA A 275 -0.78 14.36 2.00
N ILE A 276 -1.94 13.95 1.47
CA ILE A 276 -3.05 13.44 2.27
C ILE A 276 -2.68 12.11 2.93
N ASN A 277 -2.07 11.19 2.18
CA ASN A 277 -1.62 9.90 2.71
C ASN A 277 -0.52 10.07 3.77
N GLN A 278 0.43 10.96 3.52
CA GLN A 278 1.62 11.20 4.36
C GLN A 278 1.40 12.26 5.44
N ASP A 279 0.16 12.65 5.72
CA ASP A 279 -0.13 13.65 6.73
C ASP A 279 0.36 13.23 8.11
N ILE A 280 1.07 14.14 8.79
CA ILE A 280 1.81 13.86 10.05
C ILE A 280 0.89 13.45 11.22
N GLU A 281 -0.38 13.82 11.21
CA GLU A 281 -1.35 13.38 12.21
C GLU A 281 -1.60 11.88 12.15
N GLY A 282 -1.44 11.28 10.97
CA GLY A 282 -1.61 9.85 10.77
C GLY A 282 -3.02 9.34 11.08
N ARG A 283 -4.02 10.19 11.05
CA ARG A 283 -5.40 9.80 11.34
C ARG A 283 -6.01 9.06 10.16
N GLY A 284 -6.71 7.96 10.44
CA GLY A 284 -7.60 7.33 9.47
C GLY A 284 -8.82 8.21 9.18
N PRO A 285 -9.46 8.04 8.02
CA PRO A 285 -10.71 8.71 7.71
C PRO A 285 -11.87 8.10 8.48
N TYR A 286 -13.01 8.77 8.49
CA TYR A 286 -14.29 8.15 8.78
C TYR A 286 -15.19 8.22 7.54
N CYS A 287 -16.11 7.26 7.41
CA CYS A 287 -16.94 7.06 6.23
C CYS A 287 -18.34 7.61 6.43
N ILE A 288 -18.83 8.43 5.48
CA ILE A 288 -20.23 8.86 5.40
C ILE A 288 -20.83 8.22 4.14
N LYS A 289 -21.70 7.23 4.36
CA LYS A 289 -22.34 6.46 3.29
C LYS A 289 -23.56 7.19 2.72
N GLN A 290 -23.72 7.20 1.41
CA GLN A 290 -24.90 7.72 0.75
C GLN A 290 -26.09 6.78 0.99
N TRP A 291 -27.18 7.27 1.55
CA TRP A 291 -28.29 6.46 2.04
C TRP A 291 -28.96 5.55 1.00
N ASN A 292 -29.00 5.96 -0.27
CA ASN A 292 -29.64 5.21 -1.36
C ASN A 292 -28.70 4.23 -2.09
N ASN A 293 -27.38 4.29 -1.83
CA ASN A 293 -26.38 3.38 -2.39
C ASN A 293 -25.16 3.25 -1.45
N PRO A 294 -25.36 2.80 -0.19
CA PRO A 294 -24.36 2.91 0.88
C PRO A 294 -23.09 2.10 0.64
N ASP A 295 -23.16 1.05 -0.18
CA ASP A 295 -22.02 0.16 -0.44
C ASP A 295 -21.14 0.63 -1.59
N ASN A 296 -21.58 1.62 -2.36
CA ASN A 296 -20.86 2.06 -3.55
C ASN A 296 -20.64 3.57 -3.62
N VAL A 297 -21.45 4.37 -2.92
CA VAL A 297 -21.35 5.83 -2.96
C VAL A 297 -21.17 6.35 -1.53
N PHE A 298 -20.03 6.96 -1.28
CA PHE A 298 -19.67 7.43 0.05
C PHE A 298 -18.63 8.56 0.00
N ALA A 299 -18.50 9.27 1.11
CA ALA A 299 -17.41 10.18 1.36
C ALA A 299 -16.49 9.64 2.47
N LEU A 300 -15.19 9.77 2.28
CA LEU A 300 -14.18 9.61 3.32
C LEU A 300 -13.74 10.98 3.81
N ILE A 301 -13.81 11.19 5.11
CA ILE A 301 -13.46 12.45 5.76
C ILE A 301 -12.25 12.23 6.64
N LYS A 302 -11.15 12.86 6.32
CA LYS A 302 -9.89 12.71 7.04
C LYS A 302 -9.46 14.06 7.63
N PRO A 303 -9.42 14.21 8.96
CA PRO A 303 -8.78 15.37 9.58
C PRO A 303 -7.28 15.38 9.24
N LEU A 304 -6.75 16.54 8.90
CA LEU A 304 -5.35 16.77 8.56
C LEU A 304 -4.69 17.68 9.60
N HIS A 305 -3.37 17.65 9.59
CA HIS A 305 -2.57 18.57 10.41
C HIS A 305 -2.91 20.03 10.11
N GLY A 306 -2.91 20.85 11.16
CA GLY A 306 -3.22 22.28 11.05
C GLY A 306 -4.73 22.61 11.01
N GLY A 307 -5.62 21.62 11.17
CA GLY A 307 -7.06 21.81 11.20
C GLY A 307 -7.74 21.80 9.83
N ASP A 308 -7.00 21.42 8.78
CA ASP A 308 -7.55 21.17 7.46
C ASP A 308 -8.28 19.81 7.43
N TYR A 309 -9.05 19.54 6.38
CA TYR A 309 -9.69 18.27 6.09
C TYR A 309 -9.33 17.79 4.68
N ALA A 310 -9.13 16.49 4.51
CA ALA A 310 -9.29 15.86 3.21
C ALA A 310 -10.69 15.26 3.12
N ILE A 311 -11.39 15.52 2.02
CA ILE A 311 -12.72 14.99 1.73
C ILE A 311 -12.64 14.28 0.38
N GLY A 312 -12.70 12.94 0.41
CA GLY A 312 -12.79 12.12 -0.79
C GLY A 312 -14.24 11.69 -1.03
N MET A 313 -14.81 12.02 -2.18
CA MET A 313 -16.15 11.57 -2.61
C MET A 313 -15.99 10.51 -3.68
N PHE A 314 -16.59 9.34 -3.48
CA PHE A 314 -16.37 8.15 -4.31
C PHE A 314 -17.67 7.60 -4.86
N ASN A 315 -17.63 7.16 -6.11
CA ASN A 315 -18.68 6.36 -6.75
C ASN A 315 -18.04 5.07 -7.30
N LEU A 316 -18.24 3.97 -6.62
CA LEU A 316 -17.73 2.65 -7.01
C LEU A 316 -18.74 1.82 -7.82
N SER A 317 -19.88 2.41 -8.20
CA SER A 317 -20.92 1.74 -8.98
C SER A 317 -20.70 1.88 -10.47
N ASP A 318 -21.38 1.03 -11.26
CA ASP A 318 -21.36 1.06 -12.73
C ASP A 318 -22.25 2.15 -13.33
N ASN A 319 -22.91 2.96 -12.52
CA ASN A 319 -23.78 4.04 -12.94
C ASN A 319 -23.34 5.37 -12.34
N ALA A 320 -23.55 6.47 -13.08
CA ALA A 320 -23.33 7.80 -12.52
C ALA A 320 -24.25 8.02 -11.31
N SER A 321 -23.72 8.61 -10.25
CA SER A 321 -24.44 8.82 -9.00
C SER A 321 -24.17 10.20 -8.42
N GLU A 322 -25.13 10.75 -7.69
CA GLU A 322 -24.91 11.96 -6.90
C GLU A 322 -24.41 11.56 -5.51
N MET A 323 -23.31 12.20 -5.06
CA MET A 323 -22.86 12.17 -3.68
C MET A 323 -23.13 13.54 -3.04
N SER A 324 -23.84 13.53 -1.92
CA SER A 324 -24.16 14.73 -1.14
C SER A 324 -23.67 14.61 0.29
N LEU A 325 -22.64 15.38 0.62
CA LEU A 325 -22.11 15.49 1.99
C LEU A 325 -22.80 16.66 2.68
N GLN A 326 -23.53 16.37 3.75
CA GLN A 326 -24.05 17.39 4.65
C GLN A 326 -22.98 17.76 5.68
N PHE A 327 -22.71 19.05 5.87
CA PHE A 327 -21.66 19.46 6.81
C PHE A 327 -22.06 19.22 8.28
N PHE A 328 -23.34 19.08 8.53
CA PHE A 328 -23.85 18.59 9.81
C PHE A 328 -23.26 17.22 10.19
N ASP A 329 -23.10 16.31 9.24
CA ASP A 329 -22.58 14.96 9.45
C ASP A 329 -21.08 14.97 9.85
N ILE A 330 -20.39 16.06 9.57
CA ILE A 330 -18.98 16.26 9.96
C ILE A 330 -18.81 17.22 11.14
N GLY A 331 -19.90 17.46 11.89
CA GLY A 331 -19.87 18.30 13.07
C GLY A 331 -19.82 19.82 12.76
N LEU A 332 -20.13 20.24 11.53
CA LEU A 332 -20.13 21.62 11.09
C LEU A 332 -21.54 22.10 10.69
N PRO A 333 -22.45 22.33 11.66
CA PRO A 333 -23.78 22.79 11.36
C PRO A 333 -23.75 24.25 10.84
N TYR A 334 -24.79 24.64 10.08
CA TYR A 334 -24.94 26.01 9.56
C TYR A 334 -24.84 27.08 10.65
N SER A 335 -25.37 26.80 11.85
CA SER A 335 -25.31 27.69 13.02
C SER A 335 -23.90 27.91 13.56
N SER A 336 -22.91 27.15 13.12
CA SER A 336 -21.50 27.33 13.54
C SER A 336 -20.90 28.66 13.10
N GLY A 337 -21.44 29.24 11.99
CA GLY A 337 -20.87 30.43 11.37
C GLY A 337 -19.64 30.16 10.50
N TYR A 338 -19.35 28.87 10.24
CA TYR A 338 -18.24 28.43 9.40
C TYR A 338 -18.72 27.67 8.18
N GLY A 339 -17.90 27.67 7.15
CA GLY A 339 -17.99 26.85 5.96
C GLY A 339 -16.65 26.19 5.66
N LEU A 340 -16.61 25.45 4.57
CA LEU A 340 -15.38 24.83 4.06
C LEU A 340 -15.06 25.39 2.67
N SER A 341 -13.81 25.78 2.45
CA SER A 341 -13.28 25.97 1.10
C SER A 341 -12.86 24.64 0.52
N PHE A 342 -13.05 24.46 -0.79
CA PHE A 342 -12.75 23.23 -1.49
C PHE A 342 -11.69 23.46 -2.57
N HIS A 343 -10.55 22.80 -2.43
CA HIS A 343 -9.50 22.70 -3.44
C HIS A 343 -9.44 21.28 -3.97
N GLU A 344 -9.66 21.08 -5.28
CA GLU A 344 -9.71 19.74 -5.91
C GLU A 344 -8.31 19.27 -6.26
N CYS A 345 -7.87 18.16 -5.65
CA CYS A 345 -6.47 17.71 -5.66
C CYS A 345 -6.00 17.07 -6.99
N HIS A 346 -6.89 16.68 -7.92
CA HIS A 346 -6.48 16.15 -9.21
C HIS A 346 -6.36 17.23 -10.28
N SER A 347 -7.26 18.22 -10.27
CA SER A 347 -7.26 19.34 -11.23
C SER A 347 -6.49 20.55 -10.73
N GLY A 348 -6.29 20.69 -9.42
CA GLY A 348 -5.74 21.89 -8.78
C GLY A 348 -6.74 23.06 -8.74
N GLU A 349 -8.04 22.82 -8.90
CA GLU A 349 -9.07 23.84 -9.04
C GLU A 349 -9.67 24.24 -7.68
N ASP A 350 -9.77 25.56 -7.42
CA ASP A 350 -10.46 26.09 -6.24
C ASP A 350 -11.94 26.26 -6.57
N GLU A 351 -12.81 25.44 -5.96
CA GLU A 351 -14.25 25.47 -6.20
C GLU A 351 -15.01 26.47 -5.30
N GLY A 352 -14.33 27.14 -4.38
CA GLY A 352 -14.93 28.15 -3.50
C GLY A 352 -15.36 27.61 -2.14
N VAL A 353 -16.22 28.38 -1.43
CA VAL A 353 -16.65 28.12 -0.05
C VAL A 353 -18.10 27.66 -0.02
N PHE A 354 -18.37 26.56 0.66
CA PHE A 354 -19.70 26.00 0.90
C PHE A 354 -20.02 26.01 2.40
N THR A 355 -21.30 26.19 2.77
CA THR A 355 -21.70 26.40 4.17
C THR A 355 -22.61 25.33 4.78
N GLU A 356 -23.32 24.57 3.97
CA GLU A 356 -24.28 23.56 4.48
C GLU A 356 -24.02 22.18 3.93
N ARG A 357 -23.73 22.12 2.64
CA ARG A 357 -23.50 20.85 1.94
C ARG A 357 -22.64 21.05 0.71
N ARG A 358 -22.04 19.97 0.26
CA ARG A 358 -21.44 19.85 -1.06
C ARG A 358 -22.04 18.64 -1.77
N SER A 359 -22.71 18.89 -2.88
CA SER A 359 -23.25 17.83 -3.74
C SER A 359 -22.53 17.85 -5.07
N ILE A 360 -22.13 16.67 -5.54
CA ILE A 360 -21.48 16.48 -6.85
C ILE A 360 -22.04 15.25 -7.55
N ARG A 361 -22.07 15.29 -8.87
CA ARG A 361 -22.30 14.13 -9.71
C ARG A 361 -20.98 13.48 -10.03
N LEU A 362 -20.87 12.20 -9.76
CA LEU A 362 -19.71 11.35 -10.08
C LEU A 362 -20.08 10.36 -11.17
N GLU A 363 -19.23 10.24 -12.17
CA GLU A 363 -19.35 9.21 -13.20
C GLU A 363 -19.04 7.81 -12.60
N PRO A 364 -19.33 6.72 -13.33
CA PRO A 364 -19.00 5.37 -12.86
C PRO A 364 -17.52 5.24 -12.52
N HIS A 365 -17.22 4.59 -11.38
CA HIS A 365 -15.87 4.28 -10.89
C HIS A 365 -14.98 5.51 -10.68
N ASP A 366 -15.56 6.70 -10.51
CA ASP A 366 -14.84 7.96 -10.38
C ASP A 366 -14.85 8.49 -8.95
N CYS A 367 -13.95 9.43 -8.68
CA CYS A 367 -13.82 10.12 -7.41
C CYS A 367 -13.45 11.59 -7.60
N ARG A 368 -13.72 12.37 -6.55
CA ARG A 368 -13.16 13.70 -6.33
C ARG A 368 -12.52 13.74 -4.95
N VAL A 369 -11.32 14.25 -4.87
CA VAL A 369 -10.60 14.41 -3.60
C VAL A 369 -10.28 15.87 -3.41
N TYR A 370 -10.67 16.39 -2.25
CA TYR A 370 -10.52 17.78 -1.91
C TYR A 370 -9.65 17.96 -0.67
N ARG A 371 -8.81 18.96 -0.66
CA ARG A 371 -8.29 19.57 0.53
C ARG A 371 -9.18 20.75 0.90
N CYS A 372 -9.71 20.73 2.14
CA CYS A 372 -10.67 21.69 2.61
C CYS A 372 -10.15 22.45 3.82
N LYS A 373 -10.39 23.76 3.87
CA LYS A 373 -10.07 24.62 5.03
C LYS A 373 -11.33 25.16 5.64
N LEU A 374 -11.32 25.25 6.97
CA LEU A 374 -12.38 25.89 7.73
C LEU A 374 -12.32 27.41 7.51
N VAL A 375 -13.44 28.00 7.07
CA VAL A 375 -13.55 29.43 6.76
C VAL A 375 -14.69 30.03 7.58
N LYS A 376 -14.43 31.11 8.28
CA LYS A 376 -15.47 31.88 8.98
C LYS A 376 -16.28 32.66 7.97
N VAL A 377 -17.62 32.46 7.94
CA VAL A 377 -18.55 33.07 7.00
C VAL A 377 -19.57 34.02 7.67
N ARG A 378 -19.60 34.04 9.00
CA ARG A 378 -20.44 34.94 9.82
C ARG A 378 -19.68 35.45 11.05
#